data_be5d08437008eac4d4dbc57c6fd90513
#
_entry.id   be5d08437008eac4d4dbc57c6fd90513
#
_cell.length_a   1.000
_cell.length_b   1.000
_cell.length_c   1.000
_cell.angle_alpha   90.00
_cell.angle_beta   90.00
_cell.angle_gamma   90.00
#
_symmetry.space_group_name_H-M   'P 1'
#
loop_
_entity.id
_entity.type
_entity.pdbx_description
1 polymer ?
#
loop_
_entity_poly.entity_id
_entity_poly.type
_entity_poly.pdbx_seq_one_letter_code
_entity_poly.pdbx_strand_id
1 'polypeptide(L)'
;YEISCSLVGSEMCIRDSAGSGFTGKVKPFSAYLVKKESLQVRKPIIGILGNTYKTQPGLFSSAERMYVNSDYIESVLNNGGIPMAIPAVAMKADPEGILAVCDGILVPGGEDLNPWYYGEEPKPQIQTIRPEIDEAWFALGRAAKEMGMPMLGICKGIQFLNVLCGGDLYQDIYTQKETTILHLQSLERSYLHHHVEIKEGTHLAEILGAGTHAVNSMHHQAVRTPGEDIVVSATAPDGTIEAIESSNGQIV
;
A
#
# COMPACT_ATOMS: atom_id res chain seq x y z
N TYR A 1 -1.52 8.14 21.72
CA TYR A 1 -1.87 8.33 20.29
C TYR A 1 -1.28 7.15 19.55
N GLU A 2 -2.14 6.25 19.11
CA GLU A 2 -1.73 5.12 18.25
C GLU A 2 -1.49 5.68 16.85
N ILE A 3 -0.23 5.69 16.41
CA ILE A 3 0.10 5.93 15.01
C ILE A 3 -0.01 4.58 14.32
N SER A 4 -1.16 4.31 13.72
CA SER A 4 -1.29 3.21 12.76
C SER A 4 -0.62 3.66 11.48
N CYS A 5 0.66 3.36 11.34
CA CYS A 5 1.37 3.54 10.09
C CYS A 5 1.34 2.19 9.38
N SER A 6 0.59 2.12 8.32
CA SER A 6 0.49 0.94 7.49
C SER A 6 1.47 1.11 6.33
N LEU A 7 2.59 0.45 6.41
CA LEU A 7 3.60 0.44 5.38
C LEU A 7 3.97 -1.01 5.09
N VAL A 8 3.98 -1.37 3.83
CA VAL A 8 4.52 -2.63 3.36
C VAL A 8 3.53 -3.79 3.23
N GLY A 9 3.68 -4.61 2.26
CA GLY A 9 3.04 -5.89 1.94
C GLY A 9 2.10 -6.57 2.95
N SER A 10 1.99 -6.02 4.12
CA SER A 10 1.08 -6.34 5.21
C SER A 10 0.54 -5.05 5.82
N GLU A 11 -0.61 -5.06 6.44
CA GLU A 11 -1.07 -3.92 7.25
C GLU A 11 -0.17 -3.81 8.48
N MET A 12 0.68 -2.79 8.52
CA MET A 12 1.64 -2.58 9.58
C MET A 12 1.07 -1.64 10.65
N CYS A 13 0.80 -2.16 11.84
CA CYS A 13 0.62 -1.36 13.04
C CYS A 13 1.92 -1.37 13.84
N ILE A 14 2.55 -0.23 14.01
CA ILE A 14 3.69 -0.10 14.92
C ILE A 14 3.17 0.34 16.27
N ARG A 15 3.28 -0.53 17.27
CA ARG A 15 3.09 -0.16 18.67
C ARG A 15 4.44 0.03 19.33
N ASP A 16 4.59 1.16 20.01
CA ASP A 16 5.66 1.34 20.99
C ASP A 16 5.44 0.37 22.17
N SER A 17 6.26 -0.66 22.26
CA SER A 17 6.19 -1.68 23.33
C SER A 17 6.82 -1.24 24.66
N ALA A 18 7.36 -0.03 24.70
CA ALA A 18 8.08 0.46 25.88
C ALA A 18 7.47 1.78 26.36
N GLY A 19 6.38 1.95 26.90
CA GLY A 19 5.85 3.09 27.70
C GLY A 19 6.72 4.36 27.86
N SER A 20 7.78 4.51 27.09
CA SER A 20 8.69 5.65 27.01
C SER A 20 8.28 6.48 25.80
N GLY A 21 7.53 7.54 26.04
CA GLY A 21 7.03 8.44 25.03
C GLY A 21 8.11 8.83 24.01
N PHE A 22 7.89 8.46 22.76
CA PHE A 22 8.68 8.92 21.63
C PHE A 22 8.41 10.42 21.48
N THR A 23 9.34 11.26 21.90
CA THR A 23 9.26 12.73 21.76
C THR A 23 9.73 13.26 20.39
N GLY A 24 9.97 12.36 19.44
CA GLY A 24 10.25 12.72 18.06
C GLY A 24 9.00 13.26 17.38
N LYS A 25 9.07 14.48 16.84
CA LYS A 25 7.99 15.03 16.01
C LYS A 25 7.92 14.21 14.71
N VAL A 26 7.06 13.18 14.70
CA VAL A 26 6.71 12.46 13.47
C VAL A 26 6.04 13.48 12.54
N LYS A 27 6.62 13.70 11.36
CA LYS A 27 5.97 14.55 10.36
C LYS A 27 4.66 13.87 9.96
N PRO A 28 3.50 14.56 9.96
CA PRO A 28 2.24 13.96 9.59
C PRO A 28 2.31 13.43 8.14
N PHE A 29 1.65 12.33 7.89
CA PHE A 29 1.51 11.70 6.56
C PHE A 29 1.15 12.70 5.45
N SER A 30 0.33 13.70 5.78
CA SER A 30 0.00 14.83 4.93
C SER A 30 1.20 15.64 4.44
N ALA A 31 2.32 15.65 5.16
CA ALA A 31 3.52 16.40 4.75
C ALA A 31 4.26 15.75 3.57
N TYR A 32 4.05 14.45 3.34
CA TYR A 32 4.64 13.71 2.23
C TYR A 32 3.76 13.72 0.97
N LEU A 33 2.46 14.01 1.12
CA LEU A 33 1.52 14.02 0.01
C LEU A 33 1.30 15.41 -0.61
N VAL A 34 1.92 16.46 -0.05
CA VAL A 34 1.66 17.85 -0.50
C VAL A 34 2.91 18.46 -1.10
N LYS A 35 3.03 18.45 -2.42
CA LYS A 35 3.84 19.40 -3.18
C LYS A 35 2.92 20.52 -3.70
N LYS A 36 2.62 21.51 -2.85
CA LYS A 36 2.23 22.86 -3.32
C LYS A 36 2.49 23.89 -2.23
N GLU A 37 3.34 24.84 -2.51
CA GLU A 37 3.58 26.02 -1.69
C GLU A 37 2.36 26.95 -1.72
N SER A 38 2.02 27.43 -0.53
CA SER A 38 1.35 28.65 -0.14
C SER A 38 -0.16 28.82 -0.32
N LEU A 39 -0.73 29.39 0.74
CA LEU A 39 -1.97 30.14 0.90
C LEU A 39 -3.25 29.34 1.13
N GLN A 40 -3.63 29.35 2.41
CA GLN A 40 -4.75 28.68 3.05
C GLN A 40 -4.60 27.15 3.07
N VAL A 41 -4.29 26.63 4.24
CA VAL A 41 -4.08 25.19 4.48
C VAL A 41 -5.42 24.47 4.35
N ARG A 42 -5.84 24.21 3.09
CA ARG A 42 -6.89 23.21 2.89
C ARG A 42 -6.31 21.83 3.25
N LYS A 43 -7.12 21.01 3.89
CA LYS A 43 -6.74 19.63 4.13
C LYS A 43 -6.48 18.91 2.80
N PRO A 44 -5.42 18.10 2.69
CA PRO A 44 -5.17 17.35 1.48
C PRO A 44 -6.27 16.32 1.22
N ILE A 45 -6.67 16.17 -0.03
CA ILE A 45 -7.62 15.16 -0.47
C ILE A 45 -6.84 13.94 -0.91
N ILE A 46 -7.06 12.82 -0.22
CA ILE A 46 -6.39 11.54 -0.50
C ILE A 46 -7.38 10.60 -1.17
N GLY A 47 -7.13 10.33 -2.44
CA GLY A 47 -7.88 9.35 -3.20
C GLY A 47 -7.51 7.93 -2.76
N ILE A 48 -8.48 7.14 -2.29
CA ILE A 48 -8.29 5.76 -1.89
C ILE A 48 -8.90 4.87 -2.97
N LEU A 49 -8.09 4.03 -3.60
CA LEU A 49 -8.56 3.12 -4.64
C LEU A 49 -9.55 2.11 -4.06
N GLY A 50 -10.75 2.07 -4.61
CA GLY A 50 -11.79 1.15 -4.18
C GLY A 50 -11.62 -0.25 -4.77
N ASN A 51 -12.03 -1.24 -3.99
CA ASN A 51 -12.27 -2.61 -4.41
C ASN A 51 -13.75 -2.85 -4.65
N THR A 52 -14.11 -3.97 -5.28
CA THR A 52 -15.50 -4.36 -5.47
C THR A 52 -15.77 -5.78 -4.96
N TYR A 53 -17.00 -6.04 -4.56
CA TYR A 53 -17.46 -7.38 -4.29
C TYR A 53 -18.90 -7.57 -4.78
N LYS A 54 -19.25 -8.80 -5.14
CA LYS A 54 -20.63 -9.17 -5.49
C LYS A 54 -21.35 -9.66 -4.25
N THR A 55 -22.54 -9.12 -3.98
CA THR A 55 -23.35 -9.55 -2.85
C THR A 55 -23.83 -11.00 -3.03
N GLN A 56 -23.87 -11.74 -1.92
CA GLN A 56 -24.40 -13.09 -1.86
C GLN A 56 -25.90 -13.14 -2.26
N PRO A 57 -26.44 -14.31 -2.67
CA PRO A 57 -27.86 -14.45 -3.01
C PRO A 57 -28.79 -13.93 -1.91
N GLY A 58 -29.77 -13.10 -2.30
CA GLY A 58 -30.75 -12.45 -1.42
C GLY A 58 -31.53 -11.40 -2.19
N LEU A 59 -32.21 -10.47 -1.48
CA LEU A 59 -33.04 -9.43 -2.08
C LEU A 59 -32.31 -8.56 -3.11
N PHE A 60 -30.98 -8.46 -3.00
CA PHE A 60 -30.08 -7.71 -3.90
C PHE A 60 -28.97 -8.63 -4.42
N SER A 61 -29.30 -9.84 -4.83
CA SER A 61 -28.34 -10.80 -5.36
C SER A 61 -27.64 -10.26 -6.60
N SER A 62 -26.34 -10.52 -6.68
CA SER A 62 -25.46 -10.12 -7.82
C SER A 62 -25.23 -8.61 -7.97
N ALA A 63 -25.64 -7.78 -7.01
CA ALA A 63 -25.26 -6.37 -7.03
C ALA A 63 -23.76 -6.26 -6.75
N GLU A 64 -23.06 -5.58 -7.63
CA GLU A 64 -21.67 -5.20 -7.41
C GLU A 64 -21.61 -3.97 -6.49
N ARG A 65 -20.78 -4.04 -5.46
CA ARG A 65 -20.59 -2.95 -4.51
C ARG A 65 -19.12 -2.60 -4.41
N MET A 66 -18.85 -1.32 -4.41
CA MET A 66 -17.52 -0.80 -4.08
C MET A 66 -17.35 -0.75 -2.55
N TYR A 67 -16.13 -1.01 -2.09
CA TYR A 67 -15.76 -0.82 -0.69
C TYR A 67 -14.32 -0.30 -0.55
N VAL A 68 -14.08 0.35 0.56
CA VAL A 68 -12.77 0.68 1.13
C VAL A 68 -12.87 0.32 2.61
N ASN A 69 -11.84 -0.34 3.16
CA ASN A 69 -11.83 -0.65 4.57
C ASN A 69 -11.76 0.64 5.41
N SER A 70 -12.49 0.67 6.52
CA SER A 70 -12.56 1.83 7.42
C SER A 70 -11.19 2.24 7.95
N ASP A 71 -10.29 1.29 8.18
CA ASP A 71 -8.93 1.54 8.69
C ASP A 71 -8.15 2.54 7.83
N TYR A 72 -8.26 2.44 6.49
CA TYR A 72 -7.62 3.39 5.57
C TYR A 72 -8.26 4.78 5.66
N ILE A 73 -9.59 4.83 5.76
CA ILE A 73 -10.35 6.08 5.90
C ILE A 73 -9.95 6.79 7.20
N GLU A 74 -9.94 6.04 8.31
CA GLU A 74 -9.58 6.55 9.63
C GLU A 74 -8.11 7.02 9.67
N SER A 75 -7.20 6.27 9.05
CA SER A 75 -5.79 6.66 8.95
C SER A 75 -5.62 8.00 8.24
N VAL A 76 -6.32 8.23 7.13
CA VAL A 76 -6.29 9.52 6.42
C VAL A 76 -6.87 10.65 7.29
N LEU A 77 -8.02 10.41 7.95
CA LEU A 77 -8.67 11.39 8.82
C LEU A 77 -7.78 11.76 10.02
N ASN A 78 -7.21 10.77 10.68
CA ASN A 78 -6.35 10.96 11.88
C ASN A 78 -5.07 11.72 11.54
N ASN A 79 -4.61 11.65 10.29
CA ASN A 79 -3.46 12.41 9.79
C ASN A 79 -3.85 13.73 9.10
N GLY A 80 -5.08 14.20 9.26
CA GLY A 80 -5.52 15.53 8.83
C GLY A 80 -5.90 15.62 7.35
N GLY A 81 -5.98 14.51 6.62
CA GLY A 81 -6.44 14.44 5.24
C GLY A 81 -7.97 14.35 5.12
N ILE A 82 -8.46 14.47 3.90
CA ILE A 82 -9.84 14.17 3.49
C ILE A 82 -9.80 12.89 2.67
N PRO A 83 -10.35 11.76 3.16
CA PRO A 83 -10.40 10.53 2.38
C PRO A 83 -11.46 10.61 1.29
N MET A 84 -11.12 10.22 0.07
CA MET A 84 -12.04 10.13 -1.05
C MET A 84 -11.96 8.74 -1.68
N ALA A 85 -12.98 7.91 -1.48
CA ALA A 85 -13.04 6.60 -2.11
C ALA A 85 -13.28 6.72 -3.62
N ILE A 86 -12.43 6.09 -4.43
CA ILE A 86 -12.48 6.16 -5.88
C ILE A 86 -13.07 4.86 -6.44
N PRO A 87 -14.21 4.89 -7.14
CA PRO A 87 -14.79 3.70 -7.78
C PRO A 87 -13.94 3.20 -8.94
N ALA A 88 -13.78 1.87 -9.07
CA ALA A 88 -13.00 1.27 -10.15
C ALA A 88 -13.48 1.68 -11.55
N VAL A 89 -14.79 1.81 -11.74
CA VAL A 89 -15.36 2.27 -13.03
C VAL A 89 -14.92 3.69 -13.38
N ALA A 90 -14.77 4.56 -12.39
CA ALA A 90 -14.34 5.93 -12.59
C ALA A 90 -12.83 6.02 -12.92
N MET A 91 -12.01 5.17 -12.31
CA MET A 91 -10.57 5.10 -12.57
C MET A 91 -10.23 4.80 -14.04
N LYS A 92 -11.09 4.05 -14.73
CA LYS A 92 -10.95 3.73 -16.15
C LYS A 92 -11.56 4.79 -17.05
N ALA A 93 -12.62 5.44 -16.60
CA ALA A 93 -13.37 6.39 -17.43
C ALA A 93 -12.70 7.75 -17.55
N ASP A 94 -12.13 8.26 -16.46
CA ASP A 94 -11.51 9.59 -16.40
C ASP A 94 -10.45 9.66 -15.28
N PRO A 95 -9.30 8.99 -15.47
CA PRO A 95 -8.24 8.97 -14.45
C PRO A 95 -7.69 10.38 -14.17
N GLU A 96 -7.47 11.20 -15.20
CA GLU A 96 -6.90 12.53 -15.06
C GLU A 96 -7.86 13.47 -14.32
N GLY A 97 -9.16 13.41 -14.61
CA GLY A 97 -10.18 14.21 -13.91
C GLY A 97 -10.26 13.86 -12.42
N ILE A 98 -10.11 12.56 -12.06
CA ILE A 98 -10.02 12.13 -10.67
C ILE A 98 -8.75 12.67 -10.01
N LEU A 99 -7.61 12.51 -10.67
CA LEU A 99 -6.31 12.94 -10.13
C LEU A 99 -6.25 14.46 -9.96
N ALA A 100 -6.96 15.23 -10.80
CA ALA A 100 -7.01 16.68 -10.70
C ALA A 100 -7.60 17.20 -9.37
N VAL A 101 -8.44 16.40 -8.69
CA VAL A 101 -9.05 16.78 -7.41
C VAL A 101 -8.31 16.16 -6.20
N CYS A 102 -7.35 15.25 -6.42
CA CYS A 102 -6.57 14.61 -5.37
C CYS A 102 -5.23 15.33 -5.15
N ASP A 103 -4.73 15.28 -3.93
CA ASP A 103 -3.37 15.70 -3.58
C ASP A 103 -2.42 14.50 -3.41
N GLY A 104 -2.96 13.30 -3.34
CA GLY A 104 -2.23 12.04 -3.26
C GLY A 104 -3.17 10.84 -3.37
N ILE A 105 -2.59 9.67 -3.62
CA ILE A 105 -3.31 8.41 -3.81
C ILE A 105 -2.85 7.40 -2.77
N LEU A 106 -3.80 6.71 -2.15
CA LEU A 106 -3.57 5.53 -1.34
C LEU A 106 -4.07 4.30 -2.09
N VAL A 107 -3.16 3.37 -2.34
CA VAL A 107 -3.44 2.06 -2.96
C VAL A 107 -3.55 1.02 -1.84
N PRO A 108 -4.75 0.53 -1.52
CA PRO A 108 -4.99 -0.35 -0.38
C PRO A 108 -4.54 -1.79 -0.63
N GLY A 109 -4.68 -2.62 0.38
CA GLY A 109 -4.60 -4.07 0.26
C GLY A 109 -5.78 -4.66 -0.50
N GLY A 110 -5.66 -5.93 -0.88
CA GLY A 110 -6.68 -6.64 -1.65
C GLY A 110 -6.26 -8.06 -1.99
N GLU A 111 -6.99 -8.67 -2.91
CA GLU A 111 -6.68 -9.96 -3.50
C GLU A 111 -5.40 -9.89 -4.34
N ASP A 112 -4.89 -11.05 -4.79
CA ASP A 112 -3.65 -11.16 -5.55
C ASP A 112 -3.66 -10.32 -6.83
N LEU A 113 -2.49 -9.77 -7.16
CA LEU A 113 -2.29 -9.07 -8.43
C LEU A 113 -2.17 -10.08 -9.57
N ASN A 114 -2.86 -9.82 -10.67
CA ASN A 114 -2.82 -10.69 -11.85
C ASN A 114 -1.38 -10.79 -12.42
N PRO A 115 -0.79 -12.00 -12.47
CA PRO A 115 0.59 -12.21 -12.93
C PRO A 115 0.88 -11.73 -14.35
N TRP A 116 -0.10 -11.60 -15.20
CA TRP A 116 0.08 -11.08 -16.55
C TRP A 116 0.63 -9.65 -16.60
N TYR A 117 0.41 -8.86 -15.53
CA TYR A 117 0.95 -7.49 -15.44
C TYR A 117 2.48 -7.46 -15.25
N TYR A 118 3.08 -8.57 -14.81
CA TYR A 118 4.54 -8.74 -14.69
C TYR A 118 5.09 -9.92 -15.52
N GLY A 119 4.35 -10.30 -16.58
CA GLY A 119 4.81 -11.23 -17.62
C GLY A 119 4.91 -12.69 -17.19
N GLU A 120 4.17 -13.11 -16.18
CA GLU A 120 4.13 -14.50 -15.72
C GLU A 120 2.75 -15.14 -15.91
N GLU A 121 2.73 -16.47 -16.04
CA GLU A 121 1.50 -17.26 -15.95
C GLU A 121 1.11 -17.49 -14.48
N PRO A 122 -0.20 -17.56 -14.17
CA PRO A 122 -0.67 -17.86 -12.81
C PRO A 122 -0.17 -19.22 -12.34
N LYS A 123 0.47 -19.26 -11.16
CA LYS A 123 0.93 -20.49 -10.51
C LYS A 123 -0.17 -21.10 -9.63
N PRO A 124 -0.06 -22.41 -9.28
CA PRO A 124 -1.13 -23.09 -8.50
C PRO A 124 -1.47 -22.47 -7.16
N GLN A 125 -0.54 -21.70 -6.56
CA GLN A 125 -0.72 -21.06 -5.26
C GLN A 125 -1.36 -19.66 -5.35
N ILE A 126 -1.55 -19.12 -6.56
CA ILE A 126 -2.25 -17.84 -6.74
C ILE A 126 -3.66 -17.96 -6.14
N GLN A 127 -4.06 -16.96 -5.40
CA GLN A 127 -5.39 -16.93 -4.81
C GLN A 127 -6.36 -16.20 -5.75
N THR A 128 -7.33 -15.51 -5.18
CA THR A 128 -8.31 -14.75 -5.98
C THR A 128 -7.63 -13.58 -6.68
N ILE A 129 -7.83 -13.44 -7.98
CA ILE A 129 -7.48 -12.27 -8.77
C ILE A 129 -8.76 -11.55 -9.24
N ARG A 130 -8.66 -10.24 -9.40
CA ARG A 130 -9.75 -9.37 -9.89
C ARG A 130 -9.28 -8.58 -11.09
N PRO A 131 -9.32 -9.15 -12.30
CA PRO A 131 -8.77 -8.49 -13.49
C PRO A 131 -9.38 -7.11 -13.74
N GLU A 132 -10.67 -6.94 -13.47
CA GLU A 132 -11.39 -5.67 -13.62
C GLU A 132 -10.90 -4.58 -12.66
N ILE A 133 -10.48 -4.97 -11.45
CA ILE A 133 -9.89 -4.06 -10.45
C ILE A 133 -8.45 -3.72 -10.83
N ASP A 134 -7.66 -4.73 -11.17
CA ASP A 134 -6.28 -4.52 -11.58
C ASP A 134 -6.20 -3.60 -12.81
N GLU A 135 -7.07 -3.81 -13.80
CA GLU A 135 -7.15 -2.94 -14.98
C GLU A 135 -7.47 -1.48 -14.59
N ALA A 136 -8.42 -1.27 -13.67
CA ALA A 136 -8.79 0.04 -13.20
C ALA A 136 -7.64 0.71 -12.41
N TRP A 137 -6.99 -0.03 -11.52
CA TRP A 137 -5.86 0.47 -10.74
C TRP A 137 -4.69 0.84 -11.65
N PHE A 138 -4.36 0.01 -12.66
CA PHE A 138 -3.29 0.31 -13.62
C PHE A 138 -3.63 1.51 -14.51
N ALA A 139 -4.90 1.72 -14.87
CA ALA A 139 -5.30 2.90 -15.62
C ALA A 139 -5.03 4.19 -14.82
N LEU A 140 -5.51 4.25 -13.57
CA LEU A 140 -5.29 5.40 -12.69
C LEU A 140 -3.81 5.53 -12.28
N GLY A 141 -3.15 4.42 -11.97
CA GLY A 141 -1.76 4.42 -11.50
C GLY A 141 -0.78 4.93 -12.57
N ARG A 142 -0.97 4.57 -13.83
CA ARG A 142 -0.16 5.12 -14.94
C ARG A 142 -0.32 6.63 -15.05
N ALA A 143 -1.54 7.13 -15.05
CA ALA A 143 -1.79 8.56 -15.08
C ALA A 143 -1.21 9.27 -13.84
N ALA A 144 -1.36 8.69 -12.65
CA ALA A 144 -0.78 9.21 -11.42
C ALA A 144 0.76 9.29 -11.49
N LYS A 145 1.42 8.25 -12.02
CA LYS A 145 2.87 8.21 -12.19
C LYS A 145 3.33 9.31 -13.16
N GLU A 146 2.68 9.46 -14.31
CA GLU A 146 2.98 10.48 -15.32
C GLU A 146 2.77 11.90 -14.79
N MET A 147 1.75 12.11 -13.97
CA MET A 147 1.47 13.41 -13.33
C MET A 147 2.37 13.73 -12.13
N GLY A 148 3.23 12.81 -11.71
CA GLY A 148 4.06 12.96 -10.51
C GLY A 148 3.23 12.98 -9.21
N MET A 149 2.05 12.35 -9.19
CA MET A 149 1.17 12.28 -8.04
C MET A 149 1.79 11.43 -6.93
N PRO A 150 1.86 11.90 -5.67
CA PRO A 150 2.31 11.07 -4.55
C PRO A 150 1.41 9.85 -4.37
N MET A 151 2.03 8.66 -4.21
CA MET A 151 1.33 7.39 -4.03
C MET A 151 1.87 6.63 -2.84
N LEU A 152 0.96 6.13 -1.99
CA LEU A 152 1.27 5.20 -0.91
C LEU A 152 0.61 3.86 -1.19
N GLY A 153 1.39 2.78 -1.17
CA GLY A 153 0.90 1.41 -1.35
C GLY A 153 0.94 0.59 -0.07
N ILE A 154 -0.14 -0.13 0.24
CA ILE A 154 -0.26 -0.97 1.41
C ILE A 154 -0.63 -2.39 0.99
N CYS A 155 0.13 -3.42 1.43
CA CYS A 155 -0.09 -4.82 1.11
C CYS A 155 -0.11 -5.05 -0.42
N LYS A 156 -1.23 -5.40 -1.05
CA LYS A 156 -1.32 -5.43 -2.51
C LYS A 156 -0.85 -4.11 -3.15
N GLY A 157 -1.00 -2.98 -2.46
CA GLY A 157 -0.60 -1.67 -2.96
C GLY A 157 0.90 -1.56 -3.24
N ILE A 158 1.77 -2.06 -2.37
CA ILE A 158 3.23 -2.08 -2.64
C ILE A 158 3.55 -2.97 -3.85
N GLN A 159 2.86 -4.12 -3.96
CA GLN A 159 3.02 -5.06 -5.06
C GLN A 159 2.62 -4.40 -6.39
N PHE A 160 1.46 -3.75 -6.39
CA PHE A 160 0.96 -2.97 -7.53
C PHE A 160 1.94 -1.85 -7.93
N LEU A 161 2.43 -1.05 -6.99
CA LEU A 161 3.36 0.05 -7.27
C LEU A 161 4.69 -0.46 -7.82
N ASN A 162 5.19 -1.58 -7.30
CA ASN A 162 6.38 -2.22 -7.85
C ASN A 162 6.19 -2.65 -9.30
N VAL A 163 5.08 -3.32 -9.61
CA VAL A 163 4.75 -3.78 -10.96
C VAL A 163 4.48 -2.60 -11.91
N LEU A 164 3.85 -1.54 -11.42
CA LEU A 164 3.65 -0.28 -12.16
C LEU A 164 4.98 0.35 -12.58
N CYS A 165 6.04 0.10 -11.83
CA CYS A 165 7.42 0.52 -12.12
C CYS A 165 8.23 -0.54 -12.88
N GLY A 166 7.59 -1.61 -13.38
CA GLY A 166 8.25 -2.65 -14.18
C GLY A 166 8.95 -3.74 -13.37
N GLY A 167 8.73 -3.79 -12.06
CA GLY A 167 9.20 -4.89 -11.21
C GLY A 167 8.31 -6.12 -11.29
N ASP A 168 8.67 -7.16 -10.55
CA ASP A 168 7.93 -8.42 -10.49
C ASP A 168 7.71 -8.91 -9.05
N LEU A 169 6.96 -10.02 -8.90
CA LEU A 169 6.54 -10.54 -7.60
C LEU A 169 6.85 -12.03 -7.44
N TYR A 170 7.05 -12.45 -6.20
CA TYR A 170 6.75 -13.82 -5.81
C TYR A 170 5.22 -13.95 -5.73
N GLN A 171 4.65 -14.89 -6.51
CA GLN A 171 3.20 -15.19 -6.45
C GLN A 171 2.84 -15.91 -5.16
N ASP A 172 3.81 -16.60 -4.55
CA ASP A 172 3.71 -17.21 -3.24
C ASP A 172 5.12 -17.39 -2.65
N ILE A 173 5.41 -16.70 -1.58
CA ILE A 173 6.73 -16.73 -0.93
C ILE A 173 7.07 -18.10 -0.34
N TYR A 174 6.07 -18.87 0.08
CA TYR A 174 6.30 -20.16 0.72
C TYR A 174 6.73 -21.27 -0.25
N THR A 175 6.43 -21.12 -1.53
CA THR A 175 6.79 -22.10 -2.57
C THR A 175 7.89 -21.63 -3.51
N GLN A 176 8.09 -20.31 -3.62
CA GLN A 176 9.04 -19.72 -4.54
C GLN A 176 10.30 -19.17 -3.89
N LYS A 177 10.31 -19.08 -2.56
CA LYS A 177 11.42 -18.56 -1.77
C LYS A 177 11.62 -19.45 -0.54
N GLU A 178 12.85 -19.62 -0.09
CA GLU A 178 13.14 -20.25 1.20
C GLU A 178 12.84 -19.23 2.31
N THR A 179 11.59 -19.21 2.79
CA THR A 179 11.23 -18.37 3.94
C THR A 179 11.14 -19.20 5.22
N THR A 180 11.63 -18.64 6.33
CA THR A 180 11.53 -19.21 7.67
C THR A 180 10.58 -18.43 8.56
N ILE A 181 9.96 -17.38 8.02
CA ILE A 181 9.07 -16.47 8.74
C ILE A 181 7.64 -16.66 8.22
N LEU A 182 6.68 -16.64 9.14
CA LEU A 182 5.27 -16.67 8.79
C LEU A 182 4.80 -15.25 8.46
N HIS A 183 4.63 -14.93 7.17
CA HIS A 183 4.14 -13.64 6.69
C HIS A 183 2.61 -13.55 6.60
N LEU A 184 1.91 -14.65 6.81
CA LEU A 184 0.45 -14.72 6.83
C LEU A 184 -0.02 -15.14 8.23
N GLN A 185 -0.06 -14.18 9.17
CA GLN A 185 -0.47 -14.44 10.54
C GLN A 185 -1.97 -14.77 10.63
N SER A 186 -2.31 -15.65 11.58
CA SER A 186 -3.71 -15.97 11.93
C SER A 186 -4.20 -15.24 13.19
N LEU A 187 -3.40 -14.30 13.69
CA LEU A 187 -3.69 -13.49 14.87
C LEU A 187 -4.49 -12.24 14.48
N GLU A 188 -4.95 -11.50 15.49
CA GLU A 188 -5.59 -10.19 15.25
C GLU A 188 -4.67 -9.25 14.46
N ARG A 189 -5.26 -8.43 13.59
CA ARG A 189 -4.55 -7.54 12.66
C ARG A 189 -3.59 -6.58 13.35
N SER A 190 -3.91 -6.15 14.57
CA SER A 190 -3.09 -5.25 15.38
C SER A 190 -1.91 -5.93 16.09
N TYR A 191 -1.81 -7.28 16.02
CA TYR A 191 -0.73 -8.00 16.70
C TYR A 191 0.56 -7.94 15.89
N LEU A 192 1.64 -7.46 16.52
CA LEU A 192 2.97 -7.44 15.92
C LEU A 192 3.54 -8.85 15.89
N HIS A 193 3.93 -9.33 14.71
CA HIS A 193 4.18 -10.74 14.47
C HIS A 193 5.65 -11.05 14.17
N HIS A 194 6.31 -10.25 13.34
CA HIS A 194 7.73 -10.40 13.04
C HIS A 194 8.45 -9.05 13.00
N HIS A 195 9.73 -9.05 12.73
CA HIS A 195 10.53 -7.84 12.65
C HIS A 195 10.90 -7.53 11.21
N VAL A 196 11.13 -6.25 10.94
CA VAL A 196 11.74 -5.75 9.71
C VAL A 196 12.92 -4.86 10.07
N GLU A 197 13.90 -4.79 9.18
CA GLU A 197 15.02 -3.86 9.28
C GLU A 197 14.79 -2.70 8.30
N ILE A 198 14.61 -1.50 8.84
CA ILE A 198 14.45 -0.27 8.05
C ILE A 198 15.82 0.29 7.73
N LYS A 199 16.08 0.47 6.44
CA LYS A 199 17.38 0.90 5.93
C LYS A 199 17.61 2.39 6.18
N GLU A 200 18.79 2.71 6.71
CA GLU A 200 19.22 4.11 6.90
C GLU A 200 19.28 4.89 5.58
N GLY A 201 18.94 6.18 5.63
CA GLY A 201 18.97 7.07 4.47
C GLY A 201 17.75 6.96 3.56
N THR A 202 16.68 6.28 3.98
CA THR A 202 15.40 6.16 3.28
C THR A 202 14.36 7.12 3.86
N HIS A 203 13.35 7.49 3.08
CA HIS A 203 12.21 8.28 3.57
C HIS A 203 11.46 7.53 4.69
N LEU A 204 11.37 6.20 4.57
CA LEU A 204 10.80 5.39 5.62
C LEU A 204 11.56 5.55 6.95
N ALA A 205 12.90 5.58 6.90
CA ALA A 205 13.72 5.82 8.09
C ALA A 205 13.58 7.24 8.64
N GLU A 206 13.29 8.23 7.81
CA GLU A 206 12.98 9.61 8.27
C GLU A 206 11.65 9.66 9.04
N ILE A 207 10.71 8.77 8.72
CA ILE A 207 9.39 8.71 9.34
C ILE A 207 9.41 7.88 10.63
N LEU A 208 9.96 6.68 10.59
CA LEU A 208 9.86 5.67 11.63
C LEU A 208 11.15 5.48 12.43
N GLY A 209 12.28 5.99 11.94
CA GLY A 209 13.61 5.66 12.42
C GLY A 209 14.18 4.44 11.69
N ALA A 210 15.52 4.44 11.48
CA ALA A 210 16.21 3.29 10.95
C ALA A 210 16.37 2.17 12.00
N GLY A 211 16.61 0.94 11.55
CA GLY A 211 16.85 -0.22 12.40
C GLY A 211 15.65 -1.16 12.49
N THR A 212 15.65 -1.98 13.54
CA THR A 212 14.68 -3.08 13.69
C THR A 212 13.36 -2.63 14.27
N HIS A 213 12.27 -2.91 13.57
CA HIS A 213 10.89 -2.61 13.99
C HIS A 213 10.03 -3.88 13.96
N ALA A 214 9.14 -4.02 14.96
CA ALA A 214 8.16 -5.11 14.97
C ALA A 214 6.93 -4.71 14.14
N VAL A 215 6.41 -5.63 13.33
CA VAL A 215 5.31 -5.41 12.41
C VAL A 215 4.28 -6.54 12.46
N ASN A 216 3.04 -6.25 12.07
CA ASN A 216 2.06 -7.28 11.71
C ASN A 216 2.26 -7.70 10.25
N SER A 217 1.74 -8.88 9.86
CA SER A 217 1.99 -9.43 8.53
C SER A 217 0.84 -10.31 8.07
N MET A 218 0.28 -9.99 6.89
CA MET A 218 -0.89 -10.67 6.35
C MET A 218 -0.79 -10.79 4.82
N HIS A 219 0.32 -11.37 4.33
CA HIS A 219 0.52 -11.58 2.90
C HIS A 219 1.22 -12.90 2.61
N HIS A 220 1.05 -13.43 1.42
CA HIS A 220 1.78 -14.56 0.88
C HIS A 220 2.50 -14.21 -0.42
N GLN A 221 2.20 -13.05 -1.01
CA GLN A 221 2.93 -12.48 -2.14
C GLN A 221 3.90 -11.41 -1.64
N ALA A 222 5.01 -11.21 -2.35
CA ALA A 222 5.98 -10.16 -2.04
C ALA A 222 6.69 -9.67 -3.31
N VAL A 223 7.29 -8.50 -3.22
CA VAL A 223 8.19 -7.98 -4.25
C VAL A 223 9.38 -8.94 -4.39
N ARG A 224 9.66 -9.36 -5.63
CA ARG A 224 10.84 -10.20 -5.97
C ARG A 224 11.94 -9.33 -6.55
N THR A 225 11.64 -8.65 -7.65
CA THR A 225 12.57 -7.72 -8.29
C THR A 225 11.98 -6.31 -8.20
N PRO A 226 12.68 -5.37 -7.57
CA PRO A 226 12.26 -3.97 -7.58
C PRO A 226 12.20 -3.41 -9.00
N GLY A 227 11.19 -2.56 -9.25
CA GLY A 227 11.03 -1.87 -10.52
C GLY A 227 12.05 -0.76 -10.74
N GLU A 228 11.92 -0.06 -11.86
CA GLU A 228 12.77 1.07 -12.22
C GLU A 228 12.62 2.21 -11.19
N ASP A 229 13.74 2.80 -10.76
CA ASP A 229 13.82 3.86 -9.75
C ASP A 229 13.25 3.48 -8.36
N ILE A 230 13.06 2.19 -8.10
CA ILE A 230 12.58 1.68 -6.81
C ILE A 230 13.75 1.29 -5.91
N VAL A 231 13.74 1.80 -4.69
CA VAL A 231 14.67 1.50 -3.61
C VAL A 231 13.97 0.64 -2.57
N VAL A 232 14.62 -0.43 -2.13
CA VAL A 232 14.16 -1.24 -0.99
C VAL A 232 14.46 -0.49 0.30
N SER A 233 13.43 -0.13 1.06
CA SER A 233 13.55 0.63 2.31
C SER A 233 13.42 -0.22 3.57
N ALA A 234 12.80 -1.42 3.50
CA ALA A 234 12.83 -2.38 4.60
C ALA A 234 12.80 -3.83 4.10
N THR A 235 13.40 -4.72 4.91
CA THR A 235 13.39 -6.17 4.66
C THR A 235 13.13 -6.93 5.94
N ALA A 236 12.45 -8.09 5.84
CA ALA A 236 12.37 -9.07 6.92
C ALA A 236 13.70 -9.84 7.06
N PRO A 237 13.97 -10.53 8.19
CA PRO A 237 15.21 -11.28 8.40
C PRO A 237 15.44 -12.41 7.40
N ASP A 238 14.41 -12.93 6.76
CA ASP A 238 14.52 -13.91 5.68
C ASP A 238 14.80 -13.26 4.30
N GLY A 239 14.99 -11.94 4.26
CA GLY A 239 15.24 -11.15 3.04
C GLY A 239 13.99 -10.89 2.20
N THR A 240 12.78 -11.09 2.75
CA THR A 240 11.56 -10.65 2.08
C THR A 240 11.50 -9.13 2.07
N ILE A 241 11.23 -8.55 0.90
CA ILE A 241 11.09 -7.10 0.76
C ILE A 241 9.75 -6.69 1.37
N GLU A 242 9.82 -5.81 2.36
CA GLU A 242 8.69 -5.36 3.15
C GLU A 242 8.33 -3.89 2.92
N ALA A 243 9.28 -3.07 2.45
CA ALA A 243 9.01 -1.72 2.03
C ALA A 243 9.85 -1.32 0.82
N ILE A 244 9.24 -0.50 -0.03
CA ILE A 244 9.89 0.13 -1.18
C ILE A 244 9.54 1.62 -1.19
N GLU A 245 10.39 2.41 -1.81
CA GLU A 245 10.14 3.81 -2.11
C GLU A 245 10.78 4.18 -3.45
N SER A 246 10.26 5.18 -4.14
CA SER A 246 10.92 5.70 -5.33
C SER A 246 11.98 6.72 -4.96
N SER A 247 13.07 6.75 -5.73
CA SER A 247 14.20 7.67 -5.52
C SER A 247 13.80 9.16 -5.57
N ASN A 248 12.69 9.48 -6.24
CA ASN A 248 12.15 10.83 -6.34
C ASN A 248 11.09 11.17 -5.26
N GLY A 249 10.78 10.23 -4.35
CA GLY A 249 9.80 10.40 -3.28
C GLY A 249 8.34 10.46 -3.75
N GLN A 250 8.04 10.02 -4.96
CA GLN A 250 6.67 9.93 -5.46
C GLN A 250 5.92 8.71 -4.90
N ILE A 251 6.62 7.61 -4.70
CA ILE A 251 6.10 6.33 -4.20
C ILE A 251 6.71 6.04 -2.83
N VAL A 252 5.86 5.62 -1.90
CA VAL A 252 6.24 5.11 -0.58
C VAL A 252 5.40 3.90 -0.22
#